data_ffcad854dceb64b3ad7fa72c2f5f3c90
#
_entry.id   ffcad854dceb64b3ad7fa72c2f5f3c90
#
_cell.length_a   1.000
_cell.length_b   1.000
_cell.length_c   1.000
_cell.angle_alpha   90.00
_cell.angle_beta   90.00
_cell.angle_gamma   90.00
#
_symmetry.space_group_name_H-M   'P 1'
#
loop_
_entity.id
_entity.type
_entity.pdbx_description
1 polymer ?
#
loop_
_entity_poly.entity_id
_entity_poly.type
_entity_poly.pdbx_seq_one_letter_code
_entity_poly.pdbx_strand_id
1 'polypeptide(L)'
;TVLTGRRRIGKTSLIFKSCEDTPTVYLFVSRSNETDLCLRFTSEIRQALDIYVPELTNFAEMFRFLMDLGTRMEYNLVIDEFQEFYYINQEIYSLMQDTWDRLRKQSHVNLIVSGSVYTLMNKIFRDSKEPLYGRADSIMKLAPFTTSVLKEIISDHKADYTKDDLLALYTFTGGVPKYIEQFMDNGCTSMESMVDFMLQPDSSFLTEGQALLIQEFGKKYGNYFSILSAISNGKNTLPEMEAVMGGMSLGGQLKRLEEDYNLVKKKRPILSKEGSQTVRYEVSDMFLRFWFRYFIKYQNCLLYTSDAADERA
;
A
#
# COMPACT_ATOMS: atom_id res chain seq x y z
N THR A 1 4.45 -16.32 6.83
CA THR A 1 3.61 -15.11 7.04
C THR A 1 3.42 -14.33 5.76
N VAL A 2 2.19 -13.85 5.49
CA VAL A 2 1.88 -12.92 4.40
C VAL A 2 1.56 -11.56 4.97
N LEU A 3 2.26 -10.50 4.55
CA LEU A 3 2.09 -9.14 5.00
C LEU A 3 1.48 -8.29 3.89
N THR A 4 0.28 -7.77 4.11
CA THR A 4 -0.41 -6.92 3.15
C THR A 4 -0.64 -5.53 3.72
N GLY A 5 -0.76 -4.54 2.87
CA GLY A 5 -1.06 -3.17 3.26
C GLY A 5 -0.69 -2.22 2.15
N ARG A 6 -1.36 -1.07 2.10
CA ARG A 6 -1.06 -0.08 1.06
C ARG A 6 0.41 0.37 1.10
N ARG A 7 0.86 0.99 0.04
CA ARG A 7 2.19 1.61 0.00
C ARG A 7 2.33 2.64 1.14
N ARG A 8 3.56 2.80 1.63
CA ARG A 8 3.93 3.78 2.67
C ARG A 8 3.39 3.50 4.07
N ILE A 9 2.79 2.30 4.28
CA ILE A 9 2.25 1.87 5.58
C ILE A 9 3.32 1.28 6.53
N GLY A 10 4.60 1.27 6.12
CA GLY A 10 5.69 0.77 6.96
C GLY A 10 5.92 -0.75 6.91
N LYS A 11 5.44 -1.48 5.86
CA LYS A 11 5.68 -2.94 5.74
C LYS A 11 7.16 -3.30 5.82
N THR A 12 7.98 -2.67 5.00
CA THR A 12 9.41 -2.94 4.91
C THR A 12 10.13 -2.62 6.22
N SER A 13 9.80 -1.50 6.87
CA SER A 13 10.36 -1.14 8.17
C SER A 13 10.01 -2.17 9.26
N LEU A 14 8.74 -2.64 9.27
CA LEU A 14 8.31 -3.69 10.20
C LEU A 14 9.06 -5.00 9.95
N ILE A 15 9.24 -5.41 8.68
CA ILE A 15 9.99 -6.61 8.32
C ILE A 15 11.43 -6.52 8.81
N PHE A 16 12.14 -5.44 8.49
CA PHE A 16 13.53 -5.27 8.91
C PHE A 16 13.65 -5.29 10.43
N LYS A 17 12.74 -4.61 11.14
CA LYS A 17 12.77 -4.62 12.62
C LYS A 17 12.49 -6.01 13.21
N SER A 18 11.59 -6.78 12.60
CA SER A 18 11.25 -8.12 13.07
C SER A 18 12.30 -9.17 12.73
N CYS A 19 13.20 -8.88 11.80
CA CYS A 19 14.25 -9.79 11.32
C CYS A 19 15.67 -9.41 11.81
N GLU A 20 15.81 -8.44 12.71
CA GLU A 20 17.07 -7.79 13.09
C GLU A 20 18.12 -8.79 13.67
N ASP A 21 17.65 -9.81 14.40
CA ASP A 21 18.50 -10.75 15.12
C ASP A 21 18.79 -12.08 14.37
N THR A 22 18.29 -12.22 13.14
CA THR A 22 18.37 -13.47 12.37
C THR A 22 18.90 -13.19 10.97
N PRO A 23 19.78 -14.04 10.40
CA PRO A 23 20.20 -13.90 9.00
C PRO A 23 19.00 -13.78 8.08
N THR A 24 18.99 -12.76 7.22
CA THR A 24 17.81 -12.43 6.43
C THR A 24 18.17 -12.23 4.97
N VAL A 25 17.58 -13.03 4.10
CA VAL A 25 17.58 -12.86 2.66
C VAL A 25 16.39 -12.00 2.28
N TYR A 26 16.63 -10.81 1.74
CA TYR A 26 15.58 -9.88 1.29
C TYR A 26 15.58 -9.78 -0.22
N LEU A 27 14.51 -10.22 -0.86
CA LEU A 27 14.32 -10.26 -2.31
C LEU A 27 13.19 -9.29 -2.71
N PHE A 28 13.55 -8.21 -3.38
CA PHE A 28 12.58 -7.25 -3.91
C PHE A 28 12.20 -7.59 -5.34
N VAL A 29 10.93 -7.92 -5.59
CA VAL A 29 10.43 -8.26 -6.92
C VAL A 29 10.08 -6.99 -7.71
N SER A 30 10.94 -6.62 -8.66
CA SER A 30 10.67 -5.51 -9.60
C SER A 30 10.10 -6.06 -10.91
N ARG A 31 9.45 -5.19 -11.70
CA ARG A 31 8.96 -5.53 -13.05
C ARG A 31 10.12 -5.62 -14.04
N SER A 32 10.86 -6.71 -14.00
CA SER A 32 11.88 -7.08 -14.97
C SER A 32 11.66 -8.51 -15.44
N ASN A 33 12.46 -9.01 -16.37
CA ASN A 33 12.36 -10.42 -16.74
C ASN A 33 12.85 -11.32 -15.59
N GLU A 34 12.41 -12.57 -15.60
CA GLU A 34 12.68 -13.52 -14.51
C GLU A 34 14.17 -13.83 -14.37
N THR A 35 14.89 -13.92 -15.46
CA THR A 35 16.33 -14.22 -15.48
C THR A 35 17.14 -13.10 -14.81
N ASP A 36 16.87 -11.83 -15.13
CA ASP A 36 17.56 -10.68 -14.51
C ASP A 36 17.25 -10.60 -13.02
N LEU A 37 16.00 -10.90 -12.61
CA LEU A 37 15.62 -11.01 -11.20
C LEU A 37 16.46 -12.07 -10.49
N CYS A 38 16.57 -13.27 -11.07
CA CYS A 38 17.31 -14.37 -10.49
C CYS A 38 18.81 -14.10 -10.37
N LEU A 39 19.41 -13.42 -11.34
CA LEU A 39 20.81 -12.99 -11.28
C LEU A 39 21.05 -12.01 -10.12
N ARG A 40 20.16 -11.03 -9.96
CA ARG A 40 20.22 -10.09 -8.84
C ARG A 40 20.02 -10.80 -7.50
N PHE A 41 19.01 -11.64 -7.39
CA PHE A 41 18.74 -12.42 -6.17
C PHE A 41 19.89 -13.34 -5.79
N THR A 42 20.58 -13.95 -6.76
CA THR A 42 21.79 -14.74 -6.51
C THR A 42 22.85 -13.92 -5.76
N SER A 43 23.04 -12.66 -6.16
CA SER A 43 24.00 -11.75 -5.48
C SER A 43 23.51 -11.40 -4.06
N GLU A 44 22.22 -11.08 -3.91
CA GLU A 44 21.62 -10.75 -2.61
C GLU A 44 21.70 -11.94 -1.62
N ILE A 45 21.45 -13.17 -2.07
CA ILE A 45 21.54 -14.38 -1.26
C ILE A 45 22.99 -14.65 -0.84
N ARG A 46 23.95 -14.54 -1.77
CA ARG A 46 25.39 -14.71 -1.47
C ARG A 46 25.85 -13.74 -0.40
N GLN A 47 25.45 -12.48 -0.51
CA GLN A 47 25.82 -11.44 0.45
C GLN A 47 25.16 -11.67 1.83
N ALA A 48 23.88 -12.07 1.85
CA ALA A 48 23.15 -12.22 3.10
C ALA A 48 23.55 -13.44 3.93
N LEU A 49 23.91 -14.54 3.28
CA LEU A 49 24.18 -15.83 3.94
C LEU A 49 25.66 -16.28 3.87
N ASP A 50 26.50 -15.54 3.16
CA ASP A 50 27.93 -15.86 2.91
C ASP A 50 28.14 -17.29 2.39
N ILE A 51 27.35 -17.69 1.38
CA ILE A 51 27.36 -19.02 0.79
C ILE A 51 27.57 -18.99 -0.72
N TYR A 52 27.99 -20.10 -1.28
CA TYR A 52 27.94 -20.31 -2.72
C TYR A 52 26.50 -20.53 -3.19
N VAL A 53 26.06 -19.78 -4.18
CA VAL A 53 24.77 -19.96 -4.85
C VAL A 53 25.05 -20.24 -6.33
N PRO A 54 24.53 -21.33 -6.90
CA PRO A 54 24.66 -21.61 -8.32
C PRO A 54 23.98 -20.53 -9.17
N GLU A 55 24.33 -20.46 -10.44
CA GLU A 55 23.60 -19.60 -11.37
C GLU A 55 22.23 -20.22 -11.68
N LEU A 56 21.18 -19.55 -11.20
CA LEU A 56 19.79 -19.95 -11.41
C LEU A 56 19.10 -18.89 -12.27
N THR A 57 18.40 -19.30 -13.31
CA THR A 57 17.73 -18.41 -14.29
C THR A 57 16.23 -18.33 -14.13
N ASN A 58 15.66 -19.20 -13.28
CA ASN A 58 14.23 -19.17 -12.94
C ASN A 58 14.00 -19.16 -11.43
N PHE A 59 12.93 -18.52 -11.02
CA PHE A 59 12.64 -18.30 -9.60
C PHE A 59 12.19 -19.60 -8.90
N ALA A 60 11.57 -20.52 -9.60
CA ALA A 60 11.13 -21.77 -9.00
C ALA A 60 12.31 -22.63 -8.52
N GLU A 61 13.37 -22.72 -9.32
CA GLU A 61 14.62 -23.40 -8.92
C GLU A 61 15.30 -22.66 -7.77
N MET A 62 15.32 -21.34 -7.82
CA MET A 62 15.86 -20.52 -6.73
C MET A 62 15.09 -20.70 -5.42
N PHE A 63 13.77 -20.70 -5.47
CA PHE A 63 12.93 -20.94 -4.29
C PHE A 63 13.16 -22.35 -3.73
N ARG A 64 13.26 -23.36 -4.61
CA ARG A 64 13.59 -24.73 -4.21
C ARG A 64 14.97 -24.78 -3.53
N PHE A 65 15.98 -24.16 -4.12
CA PHE A 65 17.34 -24.08 -3.54
C PHE A 65 17.30 -23.46 -2.13
N LEU A 66 16.57 -22.35 -1.96
CA LEU A 66 16.42 -21.69 -0.67
C LEU A 66 15.69 -22.57 0.35
N MET A 67 14.62 -23.26 -0.05
CA MET A 67 13.91 -24.18 0.86
C MET A 67 14.75 -25.40 1.24
N ASP A 68 15.54 -25.96 0.32
CA ASP A 68 16.50 -27.03 0.60
C ASP A 68 17.63 -26.57 1.53
N LEU A 69 18.15 -25.34 1.33
CA LEU A 69 19.13 -24.73 2.22
C LEU A 69 18.60 -24.62 3.66
N GLY A 70 17.33 -24.23 3.79
CA GLY A 70 16.65 -24.12 5.09
C GLY A 70 16.51 -25.46 5.84
N THR A 71 16.80 -26.61 5.24
CA THR A 71 16.88 -27.89 5.97
C THR A 71 18.17 -28.01 6.80
N ARG A 72 19.15 -27.15 6.54
CA ARG A 72 20.49 -27.18 7.15
C ARG A 72 20.81 -25.95 7.98
N MET A 73 20.11 -24.84 7.76
CA MET A 73 20.30 -23.58 8.49
C MET A 73 18.99 -22.83 8.65
N GLU A 74 18.88 -22.08 9.73
CA GLU A 74 17.72 -21.20 10.01
C GLU A 74 17.99 -19.79 9.50
N TYR A 75 17.03 -19.21 8.78
CA TYR A 75 17.09 -17.83 8.31
C TYR A 75 15.71 -17.32 7.89
N ASN A 76 15.59 -15.99 7.77
CA ASN A 76 14.40 -15.36 7.20
C ASN A 76 14.54 -15.23 5.68
N LEU A 77 13.52 -15.62 4.95
CA LEU A 77 13.38 -15.35 3.52
C LEU A 77 12.25 -14.35 3.33
N VAL A 78 12.57 -13.15 2.94
CA VAL A 78 11.62 -12.08 2.66
C VAL A 78 11.48 -11.92 1.15
N ILE A 79 10.25 -11.99 0.64
CA ILE A 79 9.94 -11.70 -0.77
C ILE A 79 8.99 -10.50 -0.79
N ASP A 80 9.51 -9.32 -1.11
CA ASP A 80 8.76 -8.07 -1.13
C ASP A 80 8.24 -7.75 -2.53
N GLU A 81 7.08 -7.07 -2.61
CA GLU A 81 6.30 -6.82 -3.82
C GLU A 81 5.96 -8.13 -4.58
N PHE A 82 5.65 -9.18 -3.83
CA PHE A 82 5.40 -10.54 -4.33
C PHE A 82 4.36 -10.62 -5.45
N GLN A 83 3.37 -9.73 -5.43
CA GLN A 83 2.35 -9.67 -6.47
C GLN A 83 2.92 -9.32 -7.85
N GLU A 84 4.13 -8.78 -7.95
CA GLU A 84 4.73 -8.45 -9.24
C GLU A 84 5.03 -9.70 -10.08
N PHE A 85 5.22 -10.87 -9.47
CA PHE A 85 5.31 -12.14 -10.19
C PHE A 85 4.07 -12.44 -11.06
N TYR A 86 2.91 -11.89 -10.71
CA TYR A 86 1.70 -12.02 -11.52
C TYR A 86 1.86 -11.49 -12.95
N TYR A 87 2.71 -10.48 -13.12
CA TYR A 87 3.00 -9.86 -14.41
C TYR A 87 4.23 -10.44 -15.11
N ILE A 88 5.09 -11.15 -14.37
CA ILE A 88 6.33 -11.73 -14.87
C ILE A 88 6.08 -13.16 -15.33
N ASN A 89 5.64 -14.01 -14.42
CA ASN A 89 5.37 -15.43 -14.67
C ASN A 89 4.43 -15.98 -13.59
N GLN A 90 3.18 -16.23 -13.92
CA GLN A 90 2.19 -16.73 -12.95
C GLN A 90 2.41 -18.20 -12.57
N GLU A 91 3.15 -18.98 -13.39
CA GLU A 91 3.49 -20.36 -13.10
C GLU A 91 4.33 -20.49 -11.81
N ILE A 92 5.07 -19.45 -11.45
CA ILE A 92 5.84 -19.37 -10.21
C ILE A 92 5.00 -19.76 -8.98
N TYR A 93 3.75 -19.34 -8.92
CA TYR A 93 2.90 -19.64 -7.76
C TYR A 93 2.60 -21.15 -7.62
N SER A 94 2.41 -21.84 -8.74
CA SER A 94 2.18 -23.31 -8.74
C SER A 94 3.47 -24.05 -8.36
N LEU A 95 4.61 -23.62 -8.87
CA LEU A 95 5.91 -24.23 -8.58
C LEU A 95 6.35 -23.96 -7.13
N MET A 96 6.08 -22.79 -6.61
CA MET A 96 6.26 -22.49 -5.19
C MET A 96 5.36 -23.33 -4.31
N GLN A 97 4.12 -23.54 -4.70
CA GLN A 97 3.19 -24.43 -4.00
C GLN A 97 3.76 -25.83 -3.86
N ASP A 98 4.21 -26.46 -4.96
CA ASP A 98 4.76 -27.81 -4.95
C ASP A 98 5.99 -27.90 -4.03
N THR A 99 6.91 -26.96 -4.16
CA THR A 99 8.11 -26.88 -3.32
C THR A 99 7.77 -26.70 -1.84
N TRP A 100 6.85 -25.77 -1.53
CA TRP A 100 6.39 -25.51 -0.16
C TRP A 100 5.75 -26.75 0.46
N ASP A 101 4.82 -27.41 -0.25
CA ASP A 101 4.11 -28.57 0.27
C ASP A 101 5.06 -29.73 0.60
N ARG A 102 6.16 -29.88 -0.15
CA ARG A 102 7.17 -30.92 0.07
C ARG A 102 8.13 -30.59 1.21
N LEU A 103 8.60 -29.35 1.31
CA LEU A 103 9.75 -29.00 2.15
C LEU A 103 9.39 -28.25 3.44
N ARG A 104 8.22 -27.65 3.57
CA ARG A 104 7.87 -26.78 4.71
C ARG A 104 8.02 -27.44 6.10
N LYS A 105 7.93 -28.77 6.20
CA LYS A 105 8.08 -29.48 7.47
C LYS A 105 9.53 -29.78 7.84
N GLN A 106 10.45 -29.67 6.90
CA GLN A 106 11.85 -30.00 7.04
C GLN A 106 12.72 -28.72 7.04
N SER A 107 12.24 -27.68 6.36
CA SER A 107 12.95 -26.41 6.24
C SER A 107 12.65 -25.50 7.44
N HIS A 108 13.70 -24.90 7.98
CA HIS A 108 13.65 -23.93 9.08
C HIS A 108 13.61 -22.48 8.56
N VAL A 109 13.14 -22.28 7.33
CA VAL A 109 12.97 -20.95 6.72
C VAL A 109 11.72 -20.27 7.29
N ASN A 110 11.88 -19.09 7.85
CA ASN A 110 10.78 -18.20 8.13
C ASN A 110 10.45 -17.40 6.86
N LEU A 111 9.47 -17.87 6.08
CA LEU A 111 9.05 -17.22 4.85
C LEU A 111 8.10 -16.04 5.14
N ILE A 112 8.51 -14.84 4.77
CA ILE A 112 7.73 -13.61 4.83
C ILE A 112 7.49 -13.10 3.42
N VAL A 113 6.25 -13.02 3.02
CA VAL A 113 5.83 -12.51 1.71
C VAL A 113 5.10 -11.20 1.91
N SER A 114 5.55 -10.14 1.25
CA SER A 114 4.98 -8.80 1.37
C SER A 114 4.44 -8.30 0.03
N GLY A 115 3.36 -7.53 0.09
CA GLY A 115 2.80 -6.91 -1.11
C GLY A 115 1.94 -5.68 -0.83
N SER A 116 1.98 -4.75 -1.77
CA SER A 116 1.29 -3.45 -1.66
C SER A 116 -0.04 -3.40 -2.41
N VAL A 117 -0.24 -4.23 -3.43
CA VAL A 117 -1.48 -4.28 -4.23
C VAL A 117 -2.46 -5.27 -3.59
N TYR A 118 -3.39 -4.72 -2.82
CA TYR A 118 -4.33 -5.49 -2.00
C TYR A 118 -5.13 -6.54 -2.80
N THR A 119 -5.63 -6.13 -3.97
CA THR A 119 -6.42 -6.99 -4.87
C THR A 119 -5.65 -8.25 -5.30
N LEU A 120 -4.40 -8.07 -5.76
CA LEU A 120 -3.57 -9.18 -6.21
C LEU A 120 -3.16 -10.09 -5.06
N MET A 121 -2.78 -9.52 -3.90
CA MET A 121 -2.42 -10.31 -2.73
C MET A 121 -3.61 -11.14 -2.21
N ASN A 122 -4.82 -10.57 -2.20
CA ASN A 122 -6.02 -11.31 -1.87
C ASN A 122 -6.32 -12.41 -2.90
N LYS A 123 -6.16 -12.13 -4.20
CA LYS A 123 -6.31 -13.15 -5.23
C LYS A 123 -5.34 -14.29 -4.98
N ILE A 124 -4.04 -14.03 -4.83
CA ILE A 124 -3.00 -15.05 -4.70
C ILE A 124 -3.21 -15.95 -3.44
N PHE A 125 -3.60 -15.37 -2.30
CA PHE A 125 -3.62 -16.10 -1.02
C PHE A 125 -5.02 -16.43 -0.48
N ARG A 126 -6.09 -15.81 -0.98
CA ARG A 126 -7.48 -15.99 -0.46
C ARG A 126 -8.47 -16.52 -1.49
N ASP A 127 -8.15 -16.51 -2.77
CA ASP A 127 -9.00 -17.15 -3.78
C ASP A 127 -8.72 -18.66 -3.78
N SER A 128 -9.75 -19.46 -3.56
CA SER A 128 -9.65 -20.94 -3.52
C SER A 128 -9.20 -21.59 -4.84
N LYS A 129 -9.19 -20.84 -5.93
CA LYS A 129 -8.73 -21.29 -7.25
C LYS A 129 -7.22 -21.11 -7.45
N GLU A 130 -6.57 -20.34 -6.59
CA GLU A 130 -5.15 -20.01 -6.74
C GLU A 130 -4.25 -21.01 -6.00
N PRO A 131 -3.04 -21.28 -6.53
CA PRO A 131 -2.15 -22.31 -6.00
C PRO A 131 -1.76 -22.12 -4.53
N LEU A 132 -1.53 -20.86 -4.09
CA LEU A 132 -1.07 -20.55 -2.74
C LEU A 132 -2.21 -20.39 -1.72
N TYR A 133 -3.45 -20.63 -2.11
CA TYR A 133 -4.58 -20.61 -1.19
C TYR A 133 -4.39 -21.57 -0.02
N GLY A 134 -4.62 -21.07 1.20
CA GLY A 134 -4.53 -21.86 2.44
C GLY A 134 -3.11 -22.29 2.86
N ARG A 135 -2.05 -21.74 2.22
CA ARG A 135 -0.64 -22.07 2.55
C ARG A 135 0.03 -21.06 3.43
N ALA A 136 -0.61 -19.95 3.70
CA ALA A 136 -0.11 -18.96 4.66
C ALA A 136 -0.58 -19.31 6.08
N ASP A 137 0.35 -19.48 7.00
CA ASP A 137 0.04 -19.69 8.44
C ASP A 137 -0.59 -18.42 9.04
N SER A 138 -0.19 -17.25 8.55
CA SER A 138 -0.73 -15.95 8.98
C SER A 138 -0.82 -14.99 7.80
N ILE A 139 -1.94 -14.27 7.70
CA ILE A 139 -2.12 -13.17 6.76
C ILE A 139 -2.41 -11.91 7.57
N MET A 140 -1.42 -11.03 7.66
CA MET A 140 -1.49 -9.77 8.40
C MET A 140 -1.77 -8.61 7.45
N LYS A 141 -2.74 -7.78 7.79
CA LYS A 141 -3.00 -6.52 7.09
C LYS A 141 -2.55 -5.36 7.95
N LEU A 142 -1.52 -4.65 7.51
CA LEU A 142 -1.13 -3.41 8.16
C LEU A 142 -2.17 -2.32 7.89
N ALA A 143 -2.59 -1.68 8.96
CA ALA A 143 -3.49 -0.53 8.94
C ALA A 143 -2.71 0.76 9.25
N PRO A 144 -3.22 1.93 8.87
CA PRO A 144 -2.70 3.21 9.33
C PRO A 144 -2.68 3.28 10.87
N PHE A 145 -1.81 4.11 11.42
CA PHE A 145 -1.75 4.36 12.85
C PHE A 145 -3.07 4.92 13.37
N THR A 146 -3.44 4.48 14.55
CA THR A 146 -4.62 5.00 15.25
C THR A 146 -4.35 6.39 15.82
N THR A 147 -5.40 7.12 16.16
CA THR A 147 -5.27 8.45 16.79
C THR A 147 -4.53 8.39 18.13
N SER A 148 -4.55 7.25 18.85
CA SER A 148 -3.74 7.08 20.07
C SER A 148 -2.25 7.07 19.76
N VAL A 149 -1.83 6.35 18.73
CA VAL A 149 -0.42 6.33 18.27
C VAL A 149 0.02 7.71 17.76
N LEU A 150 -0.85 8.39 17.00
CA LEU A 150 -0.56 9.76 16.54
C LEU A 150 -0.37 10.73 17.71
N LYS A 151 -1.18 10.56 18.77
CA LYS A 151 -1.05 11.35 19.99
C LYS A 151 0.30 11.13 20.68
N GLU A 152 0.76 9.90 20.75
CA GLU A 152 2.09 9.55 21.29
C GLU A 152 3.17 10.21 20.44
N ILE A 153 3.15 10.00 19.12
CA ILE A 153 4.15 10.56 18.20
C ILE A 153 4.23 12.10 18.30
N ILE A 154 3.09 12.80 18.22
CA ILE A 154 3.11 14.26 18.29
C ILE A 154 3.56 14.77 19.66
N SER A 155 3.19 14.08 20.74
CA SER A 155 3.60 14.39 22.10
C SER A 155 5.13 14.27 22.28
N ASP A 156 5.76 13.29 21.67
CA ASP A 156 7.21 13.09 21.73
C ASP A 156 7.99 14.21 21.00
N HIS A 157 7.39 14.79 19.95
CA HIS A 157 8.02 15.86 19.17
C HIS A 157 7.66 17.27 19.67
N LYS A 158 6.48 17.45 20.27
CA LYS A 158 5.97 18.70 20.77
C LYS A 158 5.04 18.45 21.97
N ALA A 159 5.57 18.63 23.18
CA ALA A 159 4.83 18.34 24.41
C ALA A 159 3.57 19.21 24.60
N ASP A 160 3.58 20.45 24.08
CA ASP A 160 2.50 21.45 24.17
C ASP A 160 1.65 21.53 22.90
N TYR A 161 1.55 20.40 22.14
CA TYR A 161 0.70 20.36 20.95
C TYR A 161 -0.78 20.64 21.30
N THR A 162 -1.50 21.23 20.34
CA THR A 162 -2.93 21.53 20.49
C THR A 162 -3.80 20.41 19.94
N LYS A 163 -5.10 20.44 20.25
CA LYS A 163 -6.08 19.52 19.66
C LYS A 163 -6.19 19.69 18.15
N ASP A 164 -6.00 20.91 17.66
CA ASP A 164 -6.03 21.23 16.23
C ASP A 164 -4.79 20.68 15.51
N ASP A 165 -3.61 20.70 16.16
CA ASP A 165 -2.40 20.08 15.62
C ASP A 165 -2.60 18.55 15.45
N LEU A 166 -3.17 17.88 16.45
CA LEU A 166 -3.47 16.44 16.36
C LEU A 166 -4.51 16.13 15.29
N LEU A 167 -5.57 16.95 15.20
CA LEU A 167 -6.59 16.81 14.18
C LEU A 167 -6.02 17.03 12.77
N ALA A 168 -5.15 18.02 12.61
CA ALA A 168 -4.44 18.30 11.37
C ALA A 168 -3.55 17.10 10.97
N LEU A 169 -2.72 16.62 11.89
CA LEU A 169 -1.86 15.46 11.64
C LEU A 169 -2.70 14.25 11.17
N TYR A 170 -3.80 13.94 11.84
CA TYR A 170 -4.69 12.85 11.42
C TYR A 170 -5.33 13.12 10.06
N THR A 171 -5.83 14.33 9.83
CA THR A 171 -6.54 14.68 8.59
C THR A 171 -5.62 14.64 7.37
N PHE A 172 -4.39 15.14 7.51
CA PHE A 172 -3.44 15.28 6.41
C PHE A 172 -2.73 13.96 6.10
N THR A 173 -2.50 13.12 7.10
CA THR A 173 -1.76 11.86 6.93
C THR A 173 -2.64 10.63 6.84
N GLY A 174 -3.87 10.69 7.38
CA GLY A 174 -4.72 9.52 7.56
C GLY A 174 -4.09 8.44 8.44
N GLY A 175 -3.08 8.77 9.25
CA GLY A 175 -2.32 7.83 10.07
C GLY A 175 -1.27 7.03 9.28
N VAL A 176 -0.97 7.41 8.03
CA VAL A 176 0.04 6.72 7.21
C VAL A 176 1.45 7.08 7.69
N PRO A 177 2.27 6.11 8.12
CA PRO A 177 3.57 6.36 8.74
C PRO A 177 4.50 7.26 7.92
N LYS A 178 4.58 7.06 6.61
CA LYS A 178 5.48 7.85 5.76
C LYS A 178 5.15 9.35 5.74
N TYR A 179 3.88 9.71 5.79
CA TYR A 179 3.49 11.13 5.81
C TYR A 179 3.72 11.75 7.19
N ILE A 180 3.54 10.96 8.24
CA ILE A 180 3.85 11.37 9.61
C ILE A 180 5.35 11.61 9.75
N GLU A 181 6.18 10.66 9.30
CA GLU A 181 7.63 10.77 9.27
C GLU A 181 8.06 12.06 8.55
N GLN A 182 7.50 12.34 7.36
CA GLN A 182 7.82 13.57 6.62
C GLN A 182 7.53 14.84 7.43
N PHE A 183 6.43 14.90 8.17
CA PHE A 183 6.16 16.06 9.04
C PHE A 183 7.11 16.12 10.22
N MET A 184 7.32 15.01 10.91
CA MET A 184 8.16 14.98 12.11
C MET A 184 9.62 15.27 11.81
N ASP A 185 10.17 14.68 10.75
CA ASP A 185 11.57 14.91 10.31
C ASP A 185 11.83 16.36 9.91
N ASN A 186 10.81 17.08 9.44
CA ASN A 186 10.90 18.50 9.08
C ASN A 186 10.42 19.45 10.20
N GLY A 187 10.17 18.94 11.41
CA GLY A 187 9.73 19.73 12.54
C GLY A 187 8.33 20.33 12.40
N CYS A 188 7.52 19.82 11.47
CA CYS A 188 6.17 20.30 11.22
C CYS A 188 5.18 19.68 12.21
N THR A 189 5.09 20.28 13.40
CA THR A 189 4.29 19.78 14.52
C THR A 189 3.06 20.63 14.83
N SER A 190 2.82 21.74 14.12
CA SER A 190 1.60 22.52 14.20
C SER A 190 0.80 22.43 12.90
N MET A 191 -0.51 22.69 12.99
CA MET A 191 -1.38 22.73 11.81
C MET A 191 -0.84 23.68 10.74
N GLU A 192 -0.39 24.87 11.14
CA GLU A 192 0.16 25.88 10.24
C GLU A 192 1.42 25.37 9.54
N SER A 193 2.42 24.89 10.29
CA SER A 193 3.67 24.37 9.71
C SER A 193 3.44 23.15 8.79
N MET A 194 2.46 22.29 9.10
CA MET A 194 2.08 21.16 8.23
C MET A 194 1.49 21.65 6.91
N VAL A 195 0.62 22.68 6.96
CA VAL A 195 0.02 23.28 5.74
C VAL A 195 1.10 23.93 4.89
N ASP A 196 1.98 24.73 5.48
CA ASP A 196 3.07 25.39 4.78
C ASP A 196 3.99 24.38 4.08
N PHE A 197 4.33 23.30 4.79
CA PHE A 197 5.15 22.23 4.22
C PHE A 197 4.47 21.50 3.03
N MET A 198 3.16 21.23 3.14
CA MET A 198 2.43 20.58 2.06
C MET A 198 2.28 21.47 0.82
N LEU A 199 2.24 22.77 0.98
CA LEU A 199 2.01 23.73 -0.10
C LEU A 199 3.30 24.26 -0.75
N GLN A 200 4.47 23.79 -0.30
CA GLN A 200 5.73 24.09 -0.99
C GLN A 200 5.69 23.63 -2.45
N PRO A 201 6.27 24.38 -3.40
CA PRO A 201 6.19 24.06 -4.83
C PRO A 201 6.61 22.63 -5.18
N ASP A 202 7.65 22.12 -4.53
CA ASP A 202 8.20 20.78 -4.76
C ASP A 202 7.64 19.71 -3.79
N SER A 203 6.56 20.02 -3.08
CA SER A 203 5.99 19.11 -2.11
C SER A 203 5.42 17.86 -2.80
N SER A 204 5.89 16.70 -2.37
CA SER A 204 5.37 15.41 -2.85
C SER A 204 3.87 15.23 -2.57
N PHE A 205 3.32 15.93 -1.58
CA PHE A 205 1.89 15.87 -1.24
C PHE A 205 0.99 16.36 -2.40
N LEU A 206 1.47 17.30 -3.23
CA LEU A 206 0.69 17.84 -4.34
C LEU A 206 0.32 16.76 -5.39
N THR A 207 1.22 15.84 -5.65
CA THR A 207 1.07 14.79 -6.68
C THR A 207 0.80 13.39 -6.11
N GLU A 208 0.96 13.21 -4.81
CA GLU A 208 0.92 11.92 -4.14
C GLU A 208 -0.36 11.12 -4.36
N GLY A 209 -1.52 11.77 -4.24
CA GLY A 209 -2.80 11.11 -4.44
C GLY A 209 -2.95 10.53 -5.85
N GLN A 210 -2.50 11.28 -6.87
CA GLN A 210 -2.49 10.82 -8.25
C GLN A 210 -1.54 9.64 -8.45
N ALA A 211 -0.33 9.72 -7.89
CA ALA A 211 0.66 8.65 -7.97
C ALA A 211 0.15 7.34 -7.35
N LEU A 212 -0.50 7.41 -6.19
CA LEU A 212 -1.13 6.25 -5.55
C LEU A 212 -2.19 5.60 -6.45
N LEU A 213 -3.06 6.40 -7.06
CA LEU A 213 -4.14 5.89 -7.91
C LEU A 213 -3.62 5.28 -9.22
N ILE A 214 -2.61 5.88 -9.83
CA ILE A 214 -1.97 5.33 -11.03
C ILE A 214 -1.33 3.96 -10.71
N GLN A 215 -0.69 3.84 -9.57
CA GLN A 215 -0.07 2.59 -9.13
C GLN A 215 -1.10 1.49 -8.85
N GLU A 216 -2.24 1.86 -8.24
CA GLU A 216 -3.30 0.90 -7.89
C GLU A 216 -4.11 0.48 -9.11
N PHE A 217 -4.48 1.41 -9.98
CA PHE A 217 -5.42 1.17 -11.08
C PHE A 217 -4.78 1.05 -12.46
N GLY A 218 -3.52 1.44 -12.60
CA GLY A 218 -2.82 1.46 -13.88
C GLY A 218 -3.55 2.30 -14.93
N LYS A 219 -3.72 1.78 -16.14
CA LYS A 219 -4.38 2.49 -17.26
C LYS A 219 -5.84 2.88 -17.01
N LYS A 220 -6.50 2.27 -16.03
CA LYS A 220 -7.92 2.55 -15.70
C LYS A 220 -8.10 3.63 -14.63
N TYR A 221 -7.02 4.26 -14.19
CA TYR A 221 -7.07 5.19 -13.06
C TYR A 221 -8.04 6.35 -13.26
N GLY A 222 -8.19 6.88 -14.47
CA GLY A 222 -9.03 8.04 -14.76
C GLY A 222 -10.50 7.89 -14.33
N ASN A 223 -11.11 6.73 -14.59
CA ASN A 223 -12.49 6.47 -14.17
C ASN A 223 -12.63 6.41 -12.65
N TYR A 224 -11.71 5.71 -11.98
CA TYR A 224 -11.71 5.62 -10.51
C TYR A 224 -11.37 6.96 -9.85
N PHE A 225 -10.47 7.73 -10.46
CA PHE A 225 -10.16 9.10 -10.04
C PHE A 225 -11.42 9.97 -10.01
N SER A 226 -12.19 9.98 -11.10
CA SER A 226 -13.41 10.78 -11.19
C SER A 226 -14.46 10.37 -10.16
N ILE A 227 -14.63 9.06 -9.90
CA ILE A 227 -15.56 8.56 -8.88
C ILE A 227 -15.12 9.00 -7.48
N LEU A 228 -13.84 8.79 -7.13
CA LEU A 228 -13.32 9.18 -5.82
C LEU A 228 -13.35 10.68 -5.60
N SER A 229 -13.10 11.47 -6.65
CA SER A 229 -13.24 12.93 -6.64
C SER A 229 -14.69 13.34 -6.36
N ALA A 230 -15.67 12.76 -7.07
CA ALA A 230 -17.08 13.04 -6.86
C ALA A 230 -17.51 12.74 -5.42
N ILE A 231 -17.17 11.57 -4.88
CA ILE A 231 -17.46 11.18 -3.49
C ILE A 231 -16.86 12.18 -2.49
N SER A 232 -15.59 12.54 -2.67
CA SER A 232 -14.86 13.44 -1.77
C SER A 232 -15.44 14.86 -1.79
N ASN A 233 -16.03 15.29 -2.91
CA ASN A 233 -16.68 16.59 -3.07
C ASN A 233 -18.19 16.57 -2.77
N GLY A 234 -18.70 15.53 -2.11
CA GLY A 234 -20.06 15.45 -1.57
C GLY A 234 -21.11 14.87 -2.54
N LYS A 235 -20.74 14.49 -3.78
CA LYS A 235 -21.59 13.74 -4.69
C LYS A 235 -21.43 12.24 -4.38
N ASN A 236 -22.09 11.79 -3.32
CA ASN A 236 -21.78 10.52 -2.68
C ASN A 236 -22.92 9.48 -2.72
N THR A 237 -24.00 9.75 -3.44
CA THR A 237 -25.02 8.75 -3.79
C THR A 237 -24.82 8.25 -5.22
N LEU A 238 -25.27 7.03 -5.52
CA LEU A 238 -25.12 6.46 -6.86
C LEU A 238 -25.70 7.38 -7.96
N PRO A 239 -26.96 7.91 -7.85
CA PRO A 239 -27.51 8.80 -8.87
C PRO A 239 -26.72 10.09 -9.06
N GLU A 240 -26.21 10.70 -7.99
CA GLU A 240 -25.40 11.93 -8.07
C GLU A 240 -24.07 11.67 -8.81
N MET A 241 -23.40 10.54 -8.53
CA MET A 241 -22.17 10.17 -9.20
C MET A 241 -22.40 9.85 -10.69
N GLU A 242 -23.45 9.08 -11.00
CA GLU A 242 -23.82 8.75 -12.39
C GLU A 242 -24.15 10.01 -13.19
N ALA A 243 -24.85 10.97 -12.59
CA ALA A 243 -25.13 12.25 -13.23
C ALA A 243 -23.86 13.05 -13.56
N VAL A 244 -22.90 13.12 -12.65
CA VAL A 244 -21.59 13.77 -12.86
C VAL A 244 -20.76 13.05 -13.93
N MET A 245 -20.93 11.72 -14.06
CA MET A 245 -20.22 10.88 -15.02
C MET A 245 -20.96 10.71 -16.36
N GLY A 246 -21.88 11.62 -16.67
CA GLY A 246 -22.61 11.62 -17.96
C GLY A 246 -23.61 10.48 -18.12
N GLY A 247 -24.21 10.00 -17.04
CA GLY A 247 -25.21 8.93 -17.04
C GLY A 247 -24.62 7.52 -17.12
N MET A 248 -23.31 7.36 -16.94
CA MET A 248 -22.65 6.07 -16.96
C MET A 248 -23.02 5.23 -15.72
N SER A 249 -23.39 3.96 -15.90
CA SER A 249 -23.64 3.06 -14.77
C SER A 249 -22.35 2.75 -14.00
N LEU A 250 -22.34 3.04 -12.69
CA LEU A 250 -21.16 2.95 -11.84
C LEU A 250 -21.17 1.77 -10.85
N GLY A 251 -22.24 0.96 -10.82
CA GLY A 251 -22.41 -0.11 -9.85
C GLY A 251 -21.23 -1.09 -9.80
N GLY A 252 -20.70 -1.47 -10.95
CA GLY A 252 -19.55 -2.38 -11.04
C GLY A 252 -18.24 -1.75 -10.55
N GLN A 253 -18.00 -0.48 -10.86
CA GLN A 253 -16.81 0.24 -10.41
C GLN A 253 -16.84 0.49 -8.89
N LEU A 254 -18.00 0.88 -8.35
CA LEU A 254 -18.17 1.08 -6.90
C LEU A 254 -18.01 -0.21 -6.12
N LYS A 255 -18.54 -1.33 -6.65
CA LYS A 255 -18.33 -2.64 -6.04
C LYS A 255 -16.84 -3.00 -5.98
N ARG A 256 -16.09 -2.78 -7.04
CA ARG A 256 -14.63 -3.00 -7.05
C ARG A 256 -13.91 -2.07 -6.08
N LEU A 257 -14.25 -0.78 -6.02
CA LEU A 257 -13.67 0.16 -5.08
C LEU A 257 -13.91 -0.24 -3.62
N GLU A 258 -15.06 -0.88 -3.34
CA GLU A 258 -15.41 -1.37 -2.01
C GLU A 258 -14.75 -2.71 -1.68
N GLU A 259 -14.96 -3.73 -2.52
CA GLU A 259 -14.59 -5.12 -2.23
C GLU A 259 -13.13 -5.44 -2.59
N ASP A 260 -12.67 -4.99 -3.77
CA ASP A 260 -11.35 -5.32 -4.28
C ASP A 260 -10.28 -4.35 -3.75
N TYR A 261 -10.54 -3.05 -3.83
CA TYR A 261 -9.56 -2.01 -3.49
C TYR A 261 -9.67 -1.50 -2.04
N ASN A 262 -10.81 -1.71 -1.39
CA ASN A 262 -11.10 -1.21 -0.04
C ASN A 262 -10.88 0.32 0.10
N LEU A 263 -11.12 1.06 -0.97
CA LEU A 263 -10.98 2.52 -1.03
C LEU A 263 -12.28 3.26 -0.77
N VAL A 264 -13.42 2.59 -0.84
CA VAL A 264 -14.74 3.16 -0.62
C VAL A 264 -15.51 2.30 0.38
N LYS A 265 -16.30 2.94 1.21
CA LYS A 265 -17.23 2.29 2.16
C LYS A 265 -18.65 2.76 1.89
N LYS A 266 -19.60 1.81 1.95
CA LYS A 266 -21.03 2.12 1.98
C LYS A 266 -21.46 2.50 3.39
N LYS A 267 -22.13 3.63 3.52
CA LYS A 267 -22.82 4.05 4.74
C LYS A 267 -24.33 4.04 4.52
N ARG A 268 -25.03 3.44 5.44
CA ARG A 268 -26.51 3.46 5.47
C ARG A 268 -26.95 4.19 6.74
N PRO A 269 -28.01 5.00 6.70
CA PRO A 269 -28.61 5.55 7.92
C PRO A 269 -29.05 4.41 8.85
N ILE A 270 -28.81 4.55 10.15
CA ILE A 270 -29.06 3.51 11.17
C ILE A 270 -30.52 3.01 11.14
N LEU A 271 -31.47 3.88 10.82
CA LEU A 271 -32.91 3.57 10.77
C LEU A 271 -33.45 3.32 9.33
N SER A 272 -32.58 3.12 8.35
CA SER A 272 -33.04 2.83 7.00
C SER A 272 -33.55 1.40 6.86
N LYS A 273 -34.71 1.22 6.21
CA LYS A 273 -35.25 -0.11 5.87
C LYS A 273 -34.26 -0.83 4.94
N GLU A 274 -34.17 -2.16 5.06
CA GLU A 274 -33.42 -2.98 4.08
C GLU A 274 -33.98 -2.72 2.66
N GLY A 275 -33.08 -2.44 1.70
CA GLY A 275 -33.44 -2.08 0.35
C GLY A 275 -33.67 -0.59 0.09
N SER A 276 -33.57 0.29 1.10
CA SER A 276 -33.67 1.72 0.88
C SER A 276 -32.52 2.25 0.00
N GLN A 277 -32.86 3.09 -0.98
CA GLN A 277 -31.89 3.67 -1.94
C GLN A 277 -30.95 4.72 -1.32
N THR A 278 -31.05 5.00 -0.02
CA THR A 278 -30.26 6.01 0.70
C THR A 278 -28.88 5.49 1.10
N VAL A 279 -28.18 4.82 0.18
CA VAL A 279 -26.78 4.42 0.38
C VAL A 279 -25.89 5.59 0.02
N ARG A 280 -25.00 5.97 0.93
CA ARG A 280 -23.94 6.93 0.68
C ARG A 280 -22.59 6.23 0.64
N TYR A 281 -21.73 6.72 -0.19
CA TYR A 281 -20.37 6.23 -0.34
C TYR A 281 -19.39 7.21 0.30
N GLU A 282 -18.35 6.70 0.93
CA GLU A 282 -17.29 7.49 1.56
C GLU A 282 -15.93 6.92 1.16
N VAL A 283 -14.99 7.79 0.82
CA VAL A 283 -13.59 7.37 0.62
C VAL A 283 -13.02 6.92 1.96
N SER A 284 -12.55 5.68 2.03
CA SER A 284 -12.05 5.05 3.27
C SER A 284 -10.70 5.63 3.72
N ASP A 285 -9.90 6.07 2.75
CA ASP A 285 -8.57 6.62 2.95
C ASP A 285 -8.67 8.12 3.27
N MET A 286 -8.27 8.51 4.49
CA MET A 286 -8.35 9.89 4.95
C MET A 286 -7.45 10.83 4.17
N PHE A 287 -6.22 10.39 3.83
CA PHE A 287 -5.31 11.19 3.02
C PHE A 287 -5.90 11.45 1.63
N LEU A 288 -6.38 10.41 0.93
CA LEU A 288 -7.01 10.60 -0.38
C LEU A 288 -8.27 11.47 -0.31
N ARG A 289 -9.07 11.32 0.74
CA ARG A 289 -10.25 12.16 0.96
C ARG A 289 -9.88 13.64 1.11
N PHE A 290 -8.87 13.93 1.92
CA PHE A 290 -8.31 15.26 2.08
C PHE A 290 -7.74 15.78 0.76
N TRP A 291 -6.91 14.97 0.09
CA TRP A 291 -6.24 15.31 -1.16
C TRP A 291 -7.23 15.71 -2.27
N PHE A 292 -8.27 14.90 -2.51
CA PHE A 292 -9.31 15.23 -3.49
C PHE A 292 -10.09 16.50 -3.14
N ARG A 293 -10.37 16.70 -1.85
CA ARG A 293 -11.19 17.81 -1.38
C ARG A 293 -10.48 19.15 -1.43
N TYR A 294 -9.18 19.16 -1.24
CA TYR A 294 -8.41 20.39 -1.12
C TYR A 294 -7.41 20.55 -2.26
N PHE A 295 -6.55 19.60 -2.54
CA PHE A 295 -5.57 19.76 -3.60
C PHE A 295 -6.20 19.74 -4.98
N ILE A 296 -7.00 18.75 -5.32
CA ILE A 296 -7.63 18.67 -6.65
C ILE A 296 -8.64 19.78 -6.88
N LYS A 297 -9.48 20.04 -5.88
CA LYS A 297 -10.52 21.08 -6.02
C LYS A 297 -9.94 22.48 -6.27
N TYR A 298 -8.81 22.78 -5.65
CA TYR A 298 -8.16 24.09 -5.71
C TYR A 298 -6.84 24.10 -6.49
N GLN A 299 -6.57 23.07 -7.29
CA GLN A 299 -5.32 22.90 -8.03
C GLN A 299 -4.94 24.13 -8.85
N ASN A 300 -5.88 24.75 -9.54
CA ASN A 300 -5.61 25.99 -10.30
C ASN A 300 -5.16 27.15 -9.42
N CYS A 301 -5.75 27.31 -8.22
CA CYS A 301 -5.34 28.37 -7.29
C CYS A 301 -3.93 28.11 -6.73
N LEU A 302 -3.61 26.83 -6.43
CA LEU A 302 -2.30 26.43 -5.89
C LEU A 302 -1.18 26.64 -6.91
N LEU A 303 -1.44 26.35 -8.20
CA LEU A 303 -0.46 26.59 -9.27
C LEU A 303 -0.18 28.09 -9.47
N TYR A 304 -1.23 28.94 -9.46
CA TYR A 304 -1.05 30.40 -9.61
C TYR A 304 -0.28 31.06 -8.45
N THR A 305 -0.35 30.50 -7.23
CA THR A 305 0.41 31.05 -6.09
C THR A 305 1.88 30.67 -6.17
N SER A 306 2.26 29.53 -6.75
CA SER A 306 3.66 29.17 -6.96
C SER A 306 4.32 30.02 -8.04
N ASP A 307 3.65 30.24 -9.16
CA ASP A 307 4.16 31.08 -10.26
C ASP A 307 4.33 32.56 -9.83
N ALA A 308 3.40 33.09 -9.01
CA ALA A 308 3.48 34.46 -8.48
C ALA A 308 4.56 34.63 -7.39
N ALA A 309 5.03 33.56 -6.76
CA ALA A 309 6.13 33.59 -5.82
C ALA A 309 7.49 33.62 -6.55
N ASP A 310 7.62 32.90 -7.67
CA ASP A 310 8.83 32.88 -8.50
C ASP A 310 9.05 34.22 -9.23
N GLU A 311 7.99 34.92 -9.64
CA GLU A 311 8.10 36.26 -10.25
C GLU A 311 8.54 37.37 -9.24
N ARG A 312 8.50 37.12 -7.92
CA ARG A 312 8.90 38.08 -6.87
C ARG A 312 10.29 37.80 -6.27
N ALA A 313 10.91 36.68 -6.66
CA ALA A 313 12.26 36.30 -6.22
C ALA A 313 13.31 36.67 -7.29
#